data_96c378a6ece41b62e1a6d79e7b2567ef
#
_entry.id   96c378a6ece41b62e1a6d79e7b2567ef
#
_cell.length_a   1.000
_cell.length_b   1.000
_cell.length_c   1.000
_cell.angle_alpha   90.00
_cell.angle_beta   90.00
_cell.angle_gamma   90.00
#
_symmetry.space_group_name_H-M   'P 1'
#
loop_
_entity.id
_entity.type
_entity.pdbx_description
1 polymer ?
#
loop_
_entity_poly.entity_id
_entity_poly.type
_entity_poly.pdbx_seq_one_letter_code
_entity_poly.pdbx_strand_id
1 'polypeptide(L)'
;MKKIILASLPLLMVGCTTLDSTSDFTDSVKRIESKQNYRIIVGKSLTPDTLEVNGGQLVKSSLELNYVEPTQSKNVPDSFIKMELQYFKNYNEFKTVMVEGSSQEVALKPYAASAETCSDVCTQTQYVRFPVPSQLLAQQPYQDLKFDVSASNANNITFSIPSGYIEAIVNSANSNVAPAVLAAPVATAATVTPVAQSSSSKAIEMTQYWFKETAEEQRDELLSWAVENRNSTKLTLETTSKQQEMFGYWYGKATKEERKTLIKQLLEL
;
A
#
# COMPACT_ATOMS: atom_id res chain seq x y z
N MET A 1 37.46 36.95 22.24
CA MET A 1 37.08 36.12 21.08
C MET A 1 36.19 34.97 21.57
N LYS A 2 34.86 35.11 21.42
CA LYS A 2 33.88 34.06 21.84
C LYS A 2 33.65 33.12 20.68
N LYS A 3 34.05 31.87 20.84
CA LYS A 3 33.76 30.79 19.85
C LYS A 3 32.32 30.31 20.05
N ILE A 4 31.47 30.59 19.07
CA ILE A 4 30.11 30.06 19.00
C ILE A 4 30.21 28.64 18.39
N ILE A 5 29.92 27.61 19.19
CA ILE A 5 29.80 26.23 18.73
C ILE A 5 28.37 26.06 18.23
N LEU A 6 28.19 25.98 16.91
CA LEU A 6 26.92 25.60 16.31
C LEU A 6 26.73 24.07 16.47
N ALA A 7 25.88 23.69 17.39
CA ALA A 7 25.44 22.28 17.52
C ALA A 7 24.41 21.98 16.41
N SER A 8 24.82 21.24 15.39
CA SER A 8 23.92 20.69 14.36
C SER A 8 23.12 19.56 14.95
N LEU A 9 21.83 19.80 15.19
CA LEU A 9 20.86 18.77 15.60
C LEU A 9 20.51 17.90 14.38
N PRO A 10 20.76 16.56 14.41
CA PRO A 10 20.31 15.71 13.33
C PRO A 10 18.78 15.58 13.40
N LEU A 11 18.08 16.03 12.37
CA LEU A 11 16.65 15.76 12.17
C LEU A 11 16.49 14.27 11.84
N LEU A 12 16.06 13.48 12.83
CA LEU A 12 15.64 12.09 12.62
C LEU A 12 14.29 12.13 11.89
N MET A 13 14.33 11.96 10.57
CA MET A 13 13.12 11.70 9.78
C MET A 13 12.62 10.28 10.11
N VAL A 14 11.64 10.16 10.99
CA VAL A 14 10.87 8.94 11.20
C VAL A 14 9.94 8.80 9.98
N GLY A 15 10.40 8.13 8.94
CA GLY A 15 9.56 7.75 7.81
C GLY A 15 8.53 6.72 8.27
N CYS A 16 7.25 6.98 8.04
CA CYS A 16 6.22 5.94 8.15
C CYS A 16 6.46 4.93 7.02
N THR A 17 7.10 3.81 7.33
CA THR A 17 7.29 2.71 6.37
C THR A 17 5.98 1.94 6.26
N THR A 18 5.35 1.99 5.09
CA THR A 18 4.25 1.10 4.74
C THR A 18 4.85 -0.21 4.26
N LEU A 19 4.37 -1.33 4.79
CA LEU A 19 4.79 -2.67 4.36
C LEU A 19 4.19 -3.01 2.99
N ASP A 20 4.81 -3.92 2.28
CA ASP A 20 4.32 -4.55 1.04
C ASP A 20 4.64 -6.05 1.04
N SER A 21 4.31 -6.78 -0.03
CA SER A 21 4.54 -8.22 -0.13
C SER A 21 6.02 -8.65 -0.08
N THR A 22 6.95 -7.72 -0.28
CA THR A 22 8.40 -7.98 -0.25
C THR A 22 9.04 -7.62 1.09
N SER A 23 8.26 -7.08 2.01
CA SER A 23 8.73 -6.60 3.30
C SER A 23 9.05 -7.75 4.27
N ASP A 24 9.99 -7.52 5.19
CA ASP A 24 10.16 -8.39 6.35
C ASP A 24 8.99 -8.14 7.34
N PHE A 25 8.24 -9.19 7.61
CA PHE A 25 7.08 -9.14 8.50
C PHE A 25 7.38 -9.38 9.98
N THR A 26 8.65 -9.53 10.37
CA THR A 26 9.06 -9.78 11.76
C THR A 26 8.53 -8.72 12.74
N ASP A 27 8.42 -7.47 12.30
CA ASP A 27 7.89 -6.34 13.07
C ASP A 27 6.63 -5.76 12.40
N SER A 28 5.63 -6.59 12.18
CA SER A 28 4.37 -6.20 11.52
C SER A 28 3.29 -5.72 12.48
N VAL A 29 3.48 -5.84 13.78
CA VAL A 29 2.51 -5.38 14.77
C VAL A 29 2.72 -3.90 15.07
N LYS A 30 1.66 -3.11 14.91
CA LYS A 30 1.64 -1.69 15.24
C LYS A 30 1.34 -1.45 16.73
N ARG A 31 0.37 -2.19 17.26
CA ARG A 31 -0.06 -2.12 18.67
C ARG A 31 -0.98 -3.28 19.03
N ILE A 32 -1.11 -3.54 20.31
CA ILE A 32 -2.08 -4.48 20.88
C ILE A 32 -3.03 -3.71 21.79
N GLU A 33 -4.32 -3.85 21.56
CA GLU A 33 -5.39 -3.24 22.36
C GLU A 33 -6.08 -4.32 23.19
N SER A 34 -6.01 -4.22 24.53
CA SER A 34 -6.70 -5.12 25.43
C SER A 34 -8.12 -4.61 25.70
N LYS A 35 -9.10 -5.49 25.51
CA LYS A 35 -10.51 -5.30 25.88
C LYS A 35 -10.88 -6.30 26.97
N GLN A 36 -12.07 -6.22 27.51
CA GLN A 36 -12.49 -7.08 28.61
C GLN A 36 -12.47 -8.58 28.25
N ASN A 37 -12.91 -8.95 27.04
CA ASN A 37 -13.10 -10.34 26.61
C ASN A 37 -12.22 -10.76 25.43
N TYR A 38 -11.43 -9.84 24.89
CA TYR A 38 -10.58 -10.10 23.73
C TYR A 38 -9.44 -9.09 23.64
N ARG A 39 -8.44 -9.39 22.84
CA ARG A 39 -7.39 -8.46 22.41
C ARG A 39 -7.53 -8.17 20.93
N ILE A 40 -7.16 -6.98 20.51
CA ILE A 40 -7.04 -6.63 19.09
C ILE A 40 -5.57 -6.43 18.80
N ILE A 41 -5.01 -7.27 17.96
CA ILE A 41 -3.67 -7.11 17.43
C ILE A 41 -3.79 -6.32 16.13
N VAL A 42 -3.28 -5.10 16.12
CA VAL A 42 -3.35 -4.18 14.98
C VAL A 42 -2.05 -4.26 14.20
N GLY A 43 -2.14 -4.65 12.96
CA GLY A 43 -1.01 -4.68 12.04
C GLY A 43 -0.56 -3.28 11.61
N LYS A 44 0.70 -3.14 11.21
CA LYS A 44 1.19 -1.96 10.50
C LYS A 44 0.50 -1.83 9.15
N SER A 45 0.50 -0.63 8.59
CA SER A 45 -0.07 -0.39 7.26
C SER A 45 0.66 -1.23 6.21
N LEU A 46 -0.13 -1.96 5.41
CA LEU A 46 0.33 -2.80 4.31
C LEU A 46 -0.26 -2.29 3.00
N THR A 47 0.55 -2.20 1.95
CA THR A 47 0.07 -2.11 0.57
C THR A 47 -0.21 -3.53 0.08
N PRO A 48 -1.47 -3.94 -0.09
CA PRO A 48 -1.79 -5.29 -0.58
C PRO A 48 -1.41 -5.42 -2.05
N ASP A 49 -1.09 -6.65 -2.46
CA ASP A 49 -0.92 -6.94 -3.88
C ASP A 49 -2.26 -6.79 -4.60
N THR A 50 -2.22 -6.17 -5.77
CA THR A 50 -3.37 -6.08 -6.67
C THR A 50 -3.22 -7.16 -7.73
N LEU A 51 -4.07 -8.19 -7.67
CA LEU A 51 -3.99 -9.34 -8.57
C LEU A 51 -4.74 -9.10 -9.87
N GLU A 52 -5.91 -8.47 -9.78
CA GLU A 52 -6.78 -8.22 -10.92
C GLU A 52 -7.53 -6.90 -10.76
N VAL A 53 -7.72 -6.17 -11.86
CA VAL A 53 -8.49 -4.93 -11.91
C VAL A 53 -9.47 -5.00 -13.08
N ASN A 54 -10.76 -5.07 -12.77
CA ASN A 54 -11.82 -5.05 -13.77
C ASN A 54 -12.55 -3.70 -13.72
N GLY A 55 -12.46 -2.93 -14.79
CA GLY A 55 -13.24 -1.71 -15.02
C GLY A 55 -12.98 -0.54 -14.06
N GLY A 56 -12.15 -0.69 -13.05
CA GLY A 56 -11.83 0.34 -12.06
C GLY A 56 -10.40 0.83 -12.17
N GLN A 57 -10.14 2.08 -11.76
CA GLN A 57 -8.77 2.60 -11.67
C GLN A 57 -8.44 2.97 -10.23
N LEU A 58 -7.57 2.18 -9.63
CA LEU A 58 -7.03 2.42 -8.31
C LEU A 58 -5.73 3.23 -8.43
N VAL A 59 -5.63 4.31 -7.66
CA VAL A 59 -4.42 5.12 -7.57
C VAL A 59 -3.49 4.57 -6.49
N LYS A 60 -4.10 4.22 -5.34
CA LYS A 60 -3.39 3.71 -4.18
C LYS A 60 -4.34 2.89 -3.31
N SER A 61 -3.79 1.85 -2.69
CA SER A 61 -4.47 1.13 -1.62
C SER A 61 -3.53 0.93 -0.44
N SER A 62 -4.10 0.91 0.75
CA SER A 62 -3.40 0.47 1.95
C SER A 62 -4.41 -0.15 2.91
N LEU A 63 -3.96 -1.07 3.74
CA LEU A 63 -4.81 -1.70 4.73
C LEU A 63 -4.10 -1.94 6.06
N GLU A 64 -4.89 -2.09 7.12
CA GLU A 64 -4.46 -2.56 8.43
C GLU A 64 -5.33 -3.77 8.81
N LEU A 65 -4.71 -4.93 9.02
CA LEU A 65 -5.39 -6.09 9.59
C LEU A 65 -5.53 -5.89 11.10
N ASN A 66 -6.75 -6.08 11.61
CA ASN A 66 -7.08 -6.02 13.03
C ASN A 66 -7.55 -7.43 13.44
N TYR A 67 -6.61 -8.25 13.92
CA TYR A 67 -6.90 -9.60 14.38
C TYR A 67 -7.47 -9.56 15.78
N VAL A 68 -8.62 -10.18 15.95
CA VAL A 68 -9.31 -10.26 17.24
C VAL A 68 -9.07 -11.63 17.84
N GLU A 69 -8.36 -11.64 18.96
CA GLU A 69 -8.06 -12.84 19.74
C GLU A 69 -8.99 -12.92 20.96
N PRO A 70 -9.79 -13.96 21.09
CA PRO A 70 -10.61 -14.18 22.29
C PRO A 70 -9.76 -14.44 23.53
N THR A 71 -10.01 -13.72 24.62
CA THR A 71 -9.46 -14.03 25.94
C THR A 71 -10.47 -14.76 26.84
N GLN A 72 -11.75 -14.69 26.47
CA GLN A 72 -12.86 -15.39 27.10
C GLN A 72 -13.86 -15.84 26.03
N SER A 73 -14.60 -16.93 26.29
CA SER A 73 -15.44 -17.62 25.32
C SER A 73 -16.76 -16.94 24.94
N LYS A 74 -17.00 -15.66 25.25
CA LYS A 74 -18.30 -15.02 25.05
C LYS A 74 -18.19 -13.69 24.30
N ASN A 75 -19.04 -13.55 23.26
CA ASN A 75 -19.30 -12.30 22.52
C ASN A 75 -18.04 -11.56 22.02
N VAL A 76 -17.25 -12.25 21.22
CA VAL A 76 -16.05 -11.69 20.57
C VAL A 76 -16.44 -11.27 19.16
N PRO A 77 -16.14 -10.03 18.74
CA PRO A 77 -16.36 -9.61 17.35
C PRO A 77 -15.43 -10.34 16.39
N ASP A 78 -15.79 -10.37 15.14
CA ASP A 78 -14.90 -10.85 14.07
C ASP A 78 -13.66 -9.95 13.96
N SER A 79 -12.57 -10.55 13.50
CA SER A 79 -11.43 -9.78 12.97
C SER A 79 -11.90 -8.92 11.81
N PHE A 80 -11.18 -7.85 11.52
CA PHE A 80 -11.58 -6.95 10.46
C PHE A 80 -10.38 -6.28 9.79
N ILE A 81 -10.59 -5.87 8.57
CA ILE A 81 -9.63 -5.04 7.82
C ILE A 81 -10.17 -3.61 7.76
N LYS A 82 -9.29 -2.64 8.03
CA LYS A 82 -9.47 -1.24 7.64
C LYS A 82 -8.68 -1.02 6.37
N MET A 83 -9.31 -0.41 5.37
CA MET A 83 -8.69 -0.19 4.07
C MET A 83 -8.93 1.23 3.58
N GLU A 84 -7.90 1.80 2.98
CA GLU A 84 -7.94 3.05 2.27
C GLU A 84 -7.82 2.75 0.78
N LEU A 85 -8.80 3.23 0.01
CA LEU A 85 -8.87 3.06 -1.44
C LEU A 85 -8.87 4.45 -2.06
N GLN A 86 -7.79 4.82 -2.72
CA GLN A 86 -7.69 6.05 -3.49
C GLN A 86 -7.89 5.75 -4.96
N TYR A 87 -8.87 6.38 -5.59
CA TYR A 87 -9.22 6.21 -6.99
C TYR A 87 -9.56 7.55 -7.64
N PHE A 88 -9.65 7.59 -8.96
CA PHE A 88 -10.05 8.82 -9.65
C PHE A 88 -11.52 9.10 -9.42
N LYS A 89 -11.87 10.37 -9.18
CA LYS A 89 -13.22 10.82 -8.81
C LYS A 89 -14.31 10.46 -9.85
N ASN A 90 -13.96 10.22 -11.09
CA ASN A 90 -14.88 9.79 -12.14
C ASN A 90 -15.33 8.32 -12.03
N TYR A 91 -14.77 7.55 -11.09
CA TYR A 91 -15.19 6.18 -10.82
C TYR A 91 -16.16 6.10 -9.63
N ASN A 92 -16.95 5.04 -9.61
CA ASN A 92 -17.91 4.81 -8.54
C ASN A 92 -17.22 4.35 -7.25
N GLU A 93 -17.79 4.72 -6.12
CA GLU A 93 -17.38 4.21 -4.81
C GLU A 93 -17.52 2.68 -4.74
N PHE A 94 -16.57 2.04 -4.07
CA PHE A 94 -16.64 0.63 -3.74
C PHE A 94 -17.69 0.39 -2.66
N LYS A 95 -18.52 -0.65 -2.81
CA LYS A 95 -19.69 -0.91 -1.98
C LYS A 95 -19.62 -2.20 -1.20
N THR A 96 -19.02 -3.22 -1.79
CA THR A 96 -19.05 -4.58 -1.24
C THR A 96 -17.67 -5.21 -1.29
N VAL A 97 -17.50 -6.28 -0.51
CA VAL A 97 -16.32 -7.11 -0.49
C VAL A 97 -16.72 -8.58 -0.39
N MET A 98 -16.05 -9.43 -1.16
CA MET A 98 -16.09 -10.87 -1.05
C MET A 98 -14.71 -11.37 -0.61
N VAL A 99 -14.63 -11.96 0.58
CA VAL A 99 -13.39 -12.58 1.07
C VAL A 99 -13.35 -14.04 0.63
N GLU A 100 -12.24 -14.49 0.04
CA GLU A 100 -12.07 -15.89 -0.37
C GLU A 100 -12.25 -16.82 0.83
N GLY A 101 -13.02 -17.89 0.64
CA GLY A 101 -13.39 -18.80 1.72
C GLY A 101 -14.57 -18.33 2.60
N SER A 102 -15.11 -17.13 2.38
CA SER A 102 -16.39 -16.72 2.96
C SER A 102 -17.56 -17.09 2.03
N SER A 103 -18.74 -17.34 2.62
CA SER A 103 -19.92 -17.74 1.86
C SER A 103 -20.77 -16.55 1.38
N GLN A 104 -20.43 -15.33 1.77
CA GLN A 104 -21.27 -14.15 1.52
C GLN A 104 -20.44 -12.91 1.21
N GLU A 105 -20.91 -12.16 0.23
CA GLU A 105 -20.48 -10.80 -0.03
C GLU A 105 -21.01 -9.87 1.07
N VAL A 106 -20.17 -8.99 1.59
CA VAL A 106 -20.51 -8.08 2.69
C VAL A 106 -20.40 -6.63 2.25
N ALA A 107 -21.28 -5.77 2.77
CA ALA A 107 -21.22 -4.34 2.54
C ALA A 107 -19.97 -3.73 3.24
N LEU A 108 -19.23 -2.91 2.52
CA LEU A 108 -18.18 -2.08 3.07
C LEU A 108 -18.77 -1.02 4.01
N LYS A 109 -18.21 -0.89 5.20
CA LYS A 109 -18.67 0.11 6.19
C LYS A 109 -17.63 1.23 6.29
N PRO A 110 -18.00 2.51 6.10
CA PRO A 110 -17.07 3.60 6.29
C PRO A 110 -16.62 3.68 7.75
N TYR A 111 -15.32 3.92 7.99
CA TYR A 111 -14.81 4.23 9.32
C TYR A 111 -14.33 5.68 9.46
N ALA A 112 -14.22 6.39 8.33
CA ALA A 112 -14.00 7.83 8.26
C ALA A 112 -14.74 8.41 7.04
N ALA A 113 -14.90 9.72 6.99
CA ALA A 113 -15.44 10.40 5.83
C ALA A 113 -14.47 10.30 4.65
N SER A 114 -15.01 10.10 3.44
CA SER A 114 -14.20 10.12 2.22
C SER A 114 -13.54 11.49 2.05
N ALA A 115 -12.31 11.48 1.56
CA ALA A 115 -11.52 12.69 1.30
C ALA A 115 -11.32 12.88 -0.21
N GLU A 116 -11.48 14.10 -0.68
CA GLU A 116 -11.18 14.49 -2.05
C GLU A 116 -9.88 15.29 -2.10
N THR A 117 -9.02 14.97 -3.04
CA THR A 117 -7.78 15.71 -3.30
C THR A 117 -7.74 16.03 -4.79
N CYS A 118 -7.71 17.32 -5.11
CA CYS A 118 -7.62 17.81 -6.47
C CYS A 118 -6.28 18.53 -6.67
N SER A 119 -5.59 18.16 -7.75
CA SER A 119 -4.51 18.93 -8.36
C SER A 119 -4.87 19.07 -9.83
N ASP A 120 -4.09 18.50 -10.74
CA ASP A 120 -4.45 18.42 -12.16
C ASP A 120 -5.59 17.42 -12.40
N VAL A 121 -5.66 16.39 -11.57
CA VAL A 121 -6.71 15.38 -11.57
C VAL A 121 -7.25 15.20 -10.15
N CYS A 122 -8.59 15.12 -10.02
CA CYS A 122 -9.22 14.87 -8.73
C CYS A 122 -9.23 13.38 -8.41
N THR A 123 -8.77 13.05 -7.21
CA THR A 123 -8.85 11.71 -6.63
C THR A 123 -9.77 11.73 -5.41
N GLN A 124 -10.42 10.60 -5.15
CA GLN A 124 -11.19 10.36 -3.95
C GLN A 124 -10.55 9.23 -3.15
N THR A 125 -10.42 9.43 -1.85
CA THR A 125 -9.99 8.39 -0.91
C THR A 125 -11.18 7.93 -0.10
N GLN A 126 -11.49 6.65 -0.17
CA GLN A 126 -12.54 6.00 0.58
C GLN A 126 -11.93 5.21 1.73
N TYR A 127 -12.45 5.42 2.94
CA TYR A 127 -12.01 4.78 4.17
C TYR A 127 -13.04 3.74 4.61
N VAL A 128 -12.76 2.48 4.39
CA VAL A 128 -13.71 1.39 4.60
C VAL A 128 -13.17 0.33 5.56
N ARG A 129 -14.10 -0.37 6.21
CA ARG A 129 -13.81 -1.57 6.98
C ARG A 129 -14.77 -2.68 6.65
N PHE A 130 -14.29 -3.91 6.78
CA PHE A 130 -15.09 -5.11 6.59
C PHE A 130 -14.61 -6.25 7.51
N PRO A 131 -15.51 -7.15 7.93
CA PRO A 131 -15.15 -8.29 8.76
C PRO A 131 -14.39 -9.33 7.96
N VAL A 132 -13.50 -10.04 8.65
CA VAL A 132 -12.82 -11.23 8.17
C VAL A 132 -13.00 -12.32 9.23
N PRO A 133 -13.55 -13.49 8.90
CA PRO A 133 -13.68 -14.57 9.85
C PRO A 133 -12.33 -14.92 10.48
N SER A 134 -12.23 -14.87 11.81
CA SER A 134 -10.97 -15.13 12.51
C SER A 134 -10.45 -16.54 12.27
N GLN A 135 -11.34 -17.49 11.94
CA GLN A 135 -10.97 -18.86 11.59
C GLN A 135 -10.14 -18.92 10.29
N LEU A 136 -10.44 -18.09 9.29
CA LEU A 136 -9.66 -18.02 8.04
C LEU A 136 -8.24 -17.51 8.30
N LEU A 137 -8.10 -16.54 9.20
CA LEU A 137 -6.81 -15.97 9.56
C LEU A 137 -5.95 -16.92 10.40
N ALA A 138 -6.58 -17.76 11.24
CA ALA A 138 -5.88 -18.69 12.14
C ALA A 138 -5.64 -20.08 11.51
N GLN A 139 -6.09 -20.30 10.26
CA GLN A 139 -5.94 -21.59 9.59
C GLN A 139 -4.47 -21.84 9.21
N GLN A 140 -3.96 -23.01 9.59
CA GLN A 140 -2.59 -23.43 9.25
C GLN A 140 -2.60 -24.53 8.18
N PRO A 141 -1.61 -24.57 7.25
CA PRO A 141 -0.56 -23.53 7.07
C PRO A 141 -1.17 -22.20 6.64
N TYR A 142 -0.56 -21.10 7.09
CA TYR A 142 -1.02 -19.76 6.70
C TYR A 142 -0.95 -19.60 5.19
N GLN A 143 -1.99 -19.03 4.62
CA GLN A 143 -2.12 -18.77 3.19
C GLN A 143 -2.38 -17.30 2.94
N ASP A 144 -2.07 -16.84 1.73
CA ASP A 144 -2.42 -15.50 1.31
C ASP A 144 -3.94 -15.34 1.33
N LEU A 145 -4.40 -14.24 1.94
CA LEU A 145 -5.82 -13.93 2.00
C LEU A 145 -6.20 -13.07 0.80
N LYS A 146 -7.03 -13.62 -0.07
CA LYS A 146 -7.56 -12.89 -1.23
C LYS A 146 -8.96 -12.37 -0.95
N PHE A 147 -9.27 -11.23 -1.54
CA PHE A 147 -10.61 -10.65 -1.47
C PHE A 147 -10.87 -9.70 -2.64
N ASP A 148 -12.12 -9.66 -3.07
CA ASP A 148 -12.59 -8.80 -4.15
C ASP A 148 -13.35 -7.63 -3.57
N VAL A 149 -12.98 -6.42 -3.97
CA VAL A 149 -13.68 -5.18 -3.60
C VAL A 149 -14.42 -4.68 -4.83
N SER A 150 -15.74 -4.52 -4.73
CA SER A 150 -16.61 -4.23 -5.87
C SER A 150 -17.35 -2.91 -5.72
N ALA A 151 -17.36 -2.12 -6.79
CA ALA A 151 -18.26 -0.99 -6.97
C ALA A 151 -19.54 -1.41 -7.72
N SER A 152 -19.41 -2.41 -8.61
CA SER A 152 -20.49 -3.05 -9.37
C SER A 152 -19.97 -4.38 -9.94
N ASN A 153 -20.84 -5.16 -10.57
CA ASN A 153 -20.47 -6.44 -11.22
C ASN A 153 -19.39 -6.30 -12.31
N ALA A 154 -19.26 -5.11 -12.91
CA ALA A 154 -18.28 -4.82 -13.95
C ALA A 154 -17.06 -4.04 -13.41
N ASN A 155 -17.04 -3.74 -12.11
CA ASN A 155 -16.04 -2.86 -11.51
C ASN A 155 -15.60 -3.45 -10.18
N ASN A 156 -14.58 -4.30 -10.23
CA ASN A 156 -14.02 -4.96 -9.06
C ASN A 156 -12.50 -5.01 -9.11
N ILE A 157 -11.90 -5.14 -7.96
CA ILE A 157 -10.45 -5.26 -7.79
C ILE A 157 -10.17 -6.40 -6.82
N THR A 158 -9.34 -7.35 -7.25
CA THR A 158 -8.87 -8.46 -6.43
C THR A 158 -7.57 -8.10 -5.75
N PHE A 159 -7.55 -8.19 -4.43
CA PHE A 159 -6.38 -7.96 -3.59
C PHE A 159 -5.89 -9.25 -2.94
N SER A 160 -4.61 -9.28 -2.59
CA SER A 160 -3.99 -10.34 -1.79
C SER A 160 -3.21 -9.76 -0.63
N ILE A 161 -3.36 -10.36 0.55
CA ILE A 161 -2.56 -10.09 1.74
C ILE A 161 -1.59 -11.25 1.91
N PRO A 162 -0.26 -11.01 1.96
CA PRO A 162 0.72 -12.06 2.13
C PRO A 162 0.52 -12.85 3.41
N SER A 163 0.64 -14.18 3.33
CA SER A 163 0.56 -15.11 4.46
C SER A 163 1.54 -14.77 5.58
N GLY A 164 2.75 -14.32 5.25
CA GLY A 164 3.74 -13.90 6.24
C GLY A 164 3.28 -12.71 7.10
N TYR A 165 2.53 -11.76 6.53
CA TYR A 165 1.95 -10.65 7.29
C TYR A 165 0.84 -11.15 8.25
N ILE A 166 -0.01 -12.07 7.79
CA ILE A 166 -1.06 -12.68 8.60
C ILE A 166 -0.44 -13.49 9.74
N GLU A 167 0.55 -14.32 9.43
CA GLU A 167 1.28 -15.15 10.39
C GLU A 167 1.91 -14.30 11.50
N ALA A 168 2.60 -13.22 11.15
CA ALA A 168 3.25 -12.34 12.12
C ALA A 168 2.25 -11.72 13.09
N ILE A 169 1.06 -11.31 12.61
CA ILE A 169 0.01 -10.72 13.43
C ILE A 169 -0.67 -11.77 14.32
N VAL A 170 -1.03 -12.93 13.77
CA VAL A 170 -1.71 -13.99 14.51
C VAL A 170 -0.79 -14.61 15.55
N ASN A 171 0.47 -14.87 15.22
CA ASN A 171 1.45 -15.42 16.17
C ASN A 171 1.79 -14.44 17.30
N SER A 172 1.72 -13.14 17.06
CA SER A 172 1.90 -12.13 18.11
C SER A 172 0.79 -12.17 19.17
N ALA A 173 -0.39 -12.69 18.84
CA ALA A 173 -1.45 -12.96 19.80
C ALA A 173 -1.07 -14.09 20.77
N ASN A 174 -0.43 -15.13 20.26
CA ASN A 174 -0.04 -16.31 21.04
C ASN A 174 1.21 -16.08 21.92
N SER A 175 1.96 -15.02 21.62
CA SER A 175 3.17 -14.67 22.36
C SER A 175 2.78 -13.79 23.54
N ASN A 176 2.99 -14.26 24.78
CA ASN A 176 2.87 -13.47 26.02
C ASN A 176 4.00 -12.42 26.15
N VAL A 177 4.41 -11.82 25.04
CA VAL A 177 5.41 -10.75 25.05
C VAL A 177 4.67 -9.46 25.40
N ALA A 178 4.87 -9.00 26.65
CA ALA A 178 4.54 -7.65 27.03
C ALA A 178 5.15 -6.67 26.01
N PRO A 179 4.44 -5.57 25.62
CA PRO A 179 4.97 -4.63 24.68
C PRO A 179 6.33 -4.16 25.16
N ALA A 180 7.37 -4.39 24.35
CA ALA A 180 8.70 -3.89 24.62
C ALA A 180 8.61 -2.36 24.69
N VAL A 181 8.69 -1.82 25.88
CA VAL A 181 8.94 -0.39 26.12
C VAL A 181 10.28 -0.12 25.45
N LEU A 182 10.29 0.77 24.47
CA LEU A 182 11.47 1.19 23.72
C LEU A 182 12.60 1.61 24.67
N ALA A 183 13.50 0.69 24.99
CA ALA A 183 14.81 1.01 25.51
C ALA A 183 15.71 1.30 24.28
N ALA A 184 16.28 2.50 24.26
CA ALA A 184 17.16 2.94 23.19
C ALA A 184 18.32 1.95 22.98
N PRO A 185 18.64 1.54 21.73
CA PRO A 185 19.78 0.66 21.47
C PRO A 185 21.09 1.41 21.60
N VAL A 186 21.98 0.87 22.44
CA VAL A 186 23.41 1.21 22.46
C VAL A 186 24.03 0.70 21.16
N ALA A 187 24.62 1.58 20.38
CA ALA A 187 25.23 1.28 19.12
C ALA A 187 26.45 0.36 19.28
N THR A 188 26.41 -0.82 18.66
CA THR A 188 27.61 -1.60 18.31
C THR A 188 27.68 -1.67 16.80
N ALA A 189 28.71 -1.04 16.23
CA ALA A 189 28.95 -0.99 14.81
C ALA A 189 29.41 -2.37 14.30
N ALA A 190 28.63 -2.95 13.39
CA ALA A 190 29.09 -4.02 12.50
C ALA A 190 28.83 -3.60 11.07
N THR A 191 29.92 -3.45 10.33
CA THR A 191 29.98 -3.13 8.90
C THR A 191 29.42 -4.29 8.09
N VAL A 192 28.27 -4.09 7.44
CA VAL A 192 27.79 -4.97 6.36
C VAL A 192 27.48 -4.08 5.16
N THR A 193 28.14 -4.39 4.07
CA THR A 193 27.96 -3.76 2.76
C THR A 193 26.57 -4.06 2.23
N PRO A 194 25.77 -3.07 1.83
CA PRO A 194 24.45 -3.34 1.25
C PRO A 194 24.61 -3.73 -0.21
N VAL A 195 24.15 -4.94 -0.54
CA VAL A 195 23.81 -5.30 -1.91
C VAL A 195 22.49 -4.60 -2.23
N ALA A 196 22.55 -3.61 -3.10
CA ALA A 196 21.39 -2.87 -3.56
C ALA A 196 20.52 -3.78 -4.44
N GLN A 197 19.43 -4.33 -3.88
CA GLN A 197 18.29 -4.77 -4.66
C GLN A 197 17.38 -3.54 -4.85
N SER A 198 17.30 -3.06 -6.09
CA SER A 198 16.43 -1.95 -6.49
C SER A 198 14.98 -2.42 -6.49
N SER A 199 14.24 -2.17 -5.39
CA SER A 199 12.79 -2.16 -5.44
C SER A 199 12.37 -1.02 -6.36
N SER A 200 11.70 -1.32 -7.47
CA SER A 200 11.16 -0.29 -8.35
C SER A 200 10.12 0.52 -7.59
N SER A 201 10.21 1.86 -7.63
CA SER A 201 9.20 2.68 -6.98
C SER A 201 7.86 2.55 -7.71
N LYS A 202 6.76 2.80 -7.01
CA LYS A 202 5.40 2.83 -7.57
C LYS A 202 5.32 3.74 -8.81
N ALA A 203 6.08 4.82 -8.84
CA ALA A 203 6.15 5.71 -9.98
C ALA A 203 6.73 5.02 -11.23
N ILE A 204 7.76 4.19 -11.05
CA ILE A 204 8.35 3.39 -12.14
C ILE A 204 7.33 2.38 -12.68
N GLU A 205 6.72 1.59 -11.79
CA GLU A 205 5.75 0.55 -12.18
C GLU A 205 4.54 1.12 -12.93
N MET A 206 3.95 2.17 -12.39
CA MET A 206 2.77 2.79 -13.00
C MET A 206 3.10 3.50 -14.32
N THR A 207 4.30 4.08 -14.46
CA THR A 207 4.70 4.67 -15.74
C THR A 207 4.87 3.59 -16.81
N GLN A 208 5.49 2.45 -16.46
CA GLN A 208 5.62 1.31 -17.37
C GLN A 208 4.25 0.72 -17.75
N TYR A 209 3.36 0.58 -16.77
CA TYR A 209 2.01 0.09 -17.01
C TYR A 209 1.29 0.97 -18.05
N TRP A 210 1.23 2.29 -17.83
CA TRP A 210 0.55 3.20 -18.74
C TRP A 210 1.21 3.32 -20.10
N PHE A 211 2.53 3.13 -20.17
CA PHE A 211 3.25 3.04 -21.44
C PHE A 211 2.79 1.81 -22.25
N LYS A 212 2.63 0.66 -21.60
CA LYS A 212 2.12 -0.57 -22.25
C LYS A 212 0.67 -0.45 -22.69
N GLU A 213 -0.16 0.26 -21.91
CA GLU A 213 -1.57 0.52 -22.25
C GLU A 213 -1.76 1.57 -23.35
N THR A 214 -0.71 2.31 -23.70
CA THR A 214 -0.75 3.27 -24.82
C THR A 214 -0.60 2.52 -26.14
N ALA A 215 -1.34 2.97 -27.16
CA ALA A 215 -1.24 2.40 -28.51
C ALA A 215 0.20 2.46 -29.02
N GLU A 216 0.63 1.42 -29.71
CA GLU A 216 2.03 1.24 -30.13
C GLU A 216 2.55 2.43 -30.93
N GLU A 217 1.72 3.00 -31.81
CA GLU A 217 2.05 4.15 -32.64
C GLU A 217 2.34 5.43 -31.83
N GLN A 218 1.89 5.50 -30.59
CA GLN A 218 2.05 6.66 -29.71
C GLN A 218 3.17 6.48 -28.68
N ARG A 219 3.74 5.29 -28.55
CA ARG A 219 4.79 5.00 -27.57
C ARG A 219 6.09 5.71 -27.86
N ASP A 220 6.46 5.81 -29.13
CA ASP A 220 7.69 6.52 -29.55
C ASP A 220 7.64 8.00 -29.20
N GLU A 221 6.47 8.63 -29.32
CA GLU A 221 6.25 10.02 -28.94
C GLU A 221 6.38 10.21 -27.43
N LEU A 222 5.75 9.32 -26.64
CA LEU A 222 5.86 9.32 -25.19
C LEU A 222 7.29 9.09 -24.70
N LEU A 223 8.01 8.18 -25.34
CA LEU A 223 9.40 7.90 -25.02
C LEU A 223 10.30 9.10 -25.31
N SER A 224 10.12 9.73 -26.47
CA SER A 224 10.84 10.95 -26.85
C SER A 224 10.58 12.08 -25.85
N TRP A 225 9.32 12.31 -25.50
CA TRP A 225 8.94 13.28 -24.48
C TRP A 225 9.58 12.95 -23.12
N ALA A 226 9.60 11.69 -22.68
CA ALA A 226 10.21 11.26 -21.43
C ALA A 226 11.72 11.54 -21.39
N VAL A 227 12.42 11.27 -22.51
CA VAL A 227 13.86 11.53 -22.64
C VAL A 227 14.15 13.03 -22.54
N GLU A 228 13.39 13.89 -23.22
CA GLU A 228 13.56 15.33 -23.18
C GLU A 228 13.29 15.91 -21.79
N ASN A 229 12.29 15.37 -21.09
CA ASN A 229 11.83 15.87 -19.80
C ASN A 229 12.48 15.19 -18.59
N ARG A 230 13.50 14.35 -18.76
CA ARG A 230 14.12 13.58 -17.68
C ARG A 230 14.66 14.41 -16.51
N ASN A 231 15.08 15.64 -16.77
CA ASN A 231 15.63 16.56 -15.78
C ASN A 231 14.67 17.70 -15.42
N SER A 232 13.53 17.81 -16.07
CA SER A 232 12.58 18.91 -15.92
C SER A 232 11.89 18.86 -14.55
N THR A 233 11.70 20.04 -13.94
CA THR A 233 10.94 20.22 -12.70
C THR A 233 9.45 20.47 -12.95
N LYS A 234 9.13 21.04 -14.14
CA LYS A 234 7.76 21.19 -14.61
C LYS A 234 7.59 20.33 -15.85
N LEU A 235 6.58 19.49 -15.82
CA LEU A 235 6.25 18.57 -16.91
C LEU A 235 4.89 18.96 -17.48
N THR A 236 4.86 19.18 -18.77
CA THR A 236 3.62 19.36 -19.53
C THR A 236 3.68 18.38 -20.68
N LEU A 237 2.69 17.51 -20.77
CA LEU A 237 2.50 16.58 -21.87
C LEU A 237 1.17 16.93 -22.51
N GLU A 238 1.21 17.34 -23.77
CA GLU A 238 0.00 17.47 -24.57
C GLU A 238 -0.52 16.07 -24.87
N THR A 239 -1.76 15.79 -24.47
CA THR A 239 -2.30 14.44 -24.49
C THR A 239 -3.56 14.38 -25.33
N THR A 240 -3.68 13.31 -26.10
CA THR A 240 -4.89 12.97 -26.87
C THR A 240 -5.65 11.80 -26.26
N SER A 241 -5.06 11.11 -25.28
CA SER A 241 -5.64 9.94 -24.63
C SER A 241 -5.40 9.94 -23.12
N LYS A 242 -6.26 9.21 -22.41
CA LYS A 242 -6.14 9.01 -20.96
C LYS A 242 -4.85 8.30 -20.58
N GLN A 243 -4.41 7.36 -21.40
CA GLN A 243 -3.19 6.60 -21.18
C GLN A 243 -1.96 7.52 -21.17
N GLN A 244 -1.88 8.44 -22.12
CA GLN A 244 -0.79 9.43 -22.18
C GLN A 244 -0.81 10.38 -20.98
N GLU A 245 -2.00 10.86 -20.58
CA GLU A 245 -2.16 11.70 -19.39
C GLU A 245 -1.62 11.01 -18.14
N MET A 246 -1.99 9.74 -17.96
CA MET A 246 -1.57 8.94 -16.81
C MET A 246 -0.09 8.60 -16.85
N PHE A 247 0.48 8.32 -18.01
CA PHE A 247 1.92 8.17 -18.19
C PHE A 247 2.65 9.44 -17.72
N GLY A 248 2.27 10.61 -18.22
CA GLY A 248 2.88 11.88 -17.83
C GLY A 248 2.76 12.17 -16.34
N TYR A 249 1.60 11.87 -15.75
CA TYR A 249 1.37 12.01 -14.32
C TYR A 249 2.36 11.17 -13.48
N TRP A 250 2.45 9.87 -13.75
CA TRP A 250 3.33 8.97 -12.99
C TRP A 250 4.81 9.23 -13.26
N TYR A 251 5.17 9.55 -14.51
CA TYR A 251 6.52 10.00 -14.84
C TYR A 251 6.90 11.26 -14.06
N GLY A 252 5.95 12.16 -13.83
CA GLY A 252 6.12 13.34 -13.01
C GLY A 252 6.37 13.04 -11.53
N LYS A 253 5.84 11.95 -10.99
CA LYS A 253 6.07 11.49 -9.61
C LYS A 253 7.43 10.82 -9.42
N ALA A 254 8.05 10.34 -10.48
CA ALA A 254 9.36 9.73 -10.42
C ALA A 254 10.45 10.79 -10.16
N THR A 255 11.41 10.45 -9.31
CA THR A 255 12.62 11.24 -9.09
C THR A 255 13.48 11.29 -10.36
N LYS A 256 14.43 12.20 -10.43
CA LYS A 256 15.33 12.31 -11.60
C LYS A 256 16.11 11.03 -11.86
N GLU A 257 16.54 10.34 -10.82
CA GLU A 257 17.28 9.07 -10.95
C GLU A 257 16.35 7.93 -11.41
N GLU A 258 15.14 7.89 -10.88
CA GLU A 258 14.11 6.95 -11.32
C GLU A 258 13.71 7.16 -12.79
N ARG A 259 13.59 8.40 -13.25
CA ARG A 259 13.31 8.70 -14.67
C ARG A 259 14.41 8.19 -15.59
N LYS A 260 15.68 8.26 -15.19
CA LYS A 260 16.79 7.68 -15.96
C LYS A 260 16.68 6.16 -16.06
N THR A 261 16.32 5.49 -14.97
CA THR A 261 16.08 4.06 -14.92
C THR A 261 14.89 3.68 -15.78
N LEU A 262 13.77 4.41 -15.63
CA LEU A 262 12.55 4.27 -16.43
C LEU A 262 12.83 4.31 -17.92
N ILE A 263 13.53 5.34 -18.41
CA ILE A 263 13.83 5.48 -19.85
C ILE A 263 14.56 4.25 -20.37
N LYS A 264 15.52 3.69 -19.63
CA LYS A 264 16.20 2.46 -20.04
C LYS A 264 15.23 1.29 -20.16
N GLN A 265 14.33 1.13 -19.17
CA GLN A 265 13.36 0.06 -19.16
C GLN A 265 12.28 0.22 -20.24
N LEU A 266 11.87 1.46 -20.56
CA LEU A 266 10.89 1.74 -21.61
C LEU A 266 11.45 1.47 -23.02
N LEU A 267 12.77 1.58 -23.19
CA LEU A 267 13.43 1.24 -24.45
C LEU A 267 13.51 -0.29 -24.71
N GLU A 268 13.27 -1.11 -23.69
CA GLU A 268 13.29 -2.56 -23.77
C GLU A 268 11.87 -3.17 -23.91
N LEU A 269 10.81 -2.33 -23.88
CA LEU A 269 9.42 -2.71 -23.98
C LEU A 269 8.86 -2.54 -25.39
#